data_ff043832e2d0bcf053b9278a1e7db947
#
_entry.id   ff043832e2d0bcf053b9278a1e7db947
#
_cell.length_a   1.000
_cell.length_b   1.000
_cell.length_c   1.000
_cell.angle_alpha   90.00
_cell.angle_beta   90.00
_cell.angle_gamma   90.00
#
_symmetry.space_group_name_H-M   'P 1'
#
loop_
_entity.id
_entity.type
_entity.pdbx_description
1 polymer ?
#
loop_
_entity_poly.entity_id
_entity_poly.type
_entity_poly.pdbx_seq_one_letter_code
_entity_poly.pdbx_strand_id
1 'polypeptide(L)'
;MTDIQTLFRAHRSLTDAPPMEAYMKNQFTFLGIRAGERKKLVAEYLKENGAPQDLLEFTIALFAEEEREFHYVAIDLLSRYGKKQPSEAIKVYEQLIVTKSWWDTVDGLAGTVVSNHFKLYPELIPTYNEAWINGDNIWLARTAILFQLKYKEKTDVDLLFSNCEKWLDSKEFFIQKAIGWALRQYAKVDSGAVRQFVNSHSLAPLSRREALKHIGEA
;
A
#
# COMPACT_ATOMS: atom_id res chain seq x y z
N MET A 1 -27.45 9.63 -14.35
CA MET A 1 -26.52 9.23 -13.27
C MET A 1 -25.22 9.98 -13.49
N THR A 2 -24.75 10.67 -12.48
CA THR A 2 -23.47 11.40 -12.55
C THR A 2 -22.34 10.39 -12.38
N ASP A 3 -21.33 10.40 -13.24
CA ASP A 3 -20.15 9.58 -13.05
C ASP A 3 -19.31 10.11 -11.87
N ILE A 4 -18.44 9.26 -11.34
CA ILE A 4 -17.64 9.59 -10.15
C ILE A 4 -16.63 10.70 -10.44
N GLN A 5 -16.12 10.78 -11.66
CA GLN A 5 -15.18 11.79 -12.10
C GLN A 5 -15.84 13.18 -12.10
N THR A 6 -17.01 13.29 -12.68
CA THR A 6 -17.78 14.54 -12.68
C THR A 6 -18.16 14.98 -11.27
N LEU A 7 -18.62 14.03 -10.41
CA LEU A 7 -18.93 14.31 -9.01
C LEU A 7 -17.71 14.89 -8.28
N PHE A 8 -16.56 14.25 -8.40
CA PHE A 8 -15.36 14.69 -7.70
C PHE A 8 -14.82 16.02 -8.23
N ARG A 9 -14.79 16.21 -9.55
CA ARG A 9 -14.33 17.46 -10.16
C ARG A 9 -15.21 18.66 -9.80
N ALA A 10 -16.50 18.44 -9.58
CA ALA A 10 -17.40 19.48 -9.09
C ALA A 10 -17.11 19.92 -7.63
N HIS A 11 -16.42 19.08 -6.84
CA HIS A 11 -16.02 19.37 -5.46
C HIS A 11 -14.55 19.82 -5.33
N ARG A 12 -13.93 20.22 -6.42
CA ARG A 12 -12.54 20.68 -6.44
C ARG A 12 -12.33 21.88 -5.50
N SER A 13 -11.25 21.80 -4.68
CA SER A 13 -10.76 22.89 -3.83
C SER A 13 -9.43 23.43 -4.33
N LEU A 14 -9.43 24.61 -4.92
CA LEU A 14 -8.23 25.27 -5.40
C LEU A 14 -7.27 25.70 -4.27
N THR A 15 -7.77 25.80 -3.05
CA THR A 15 -6.98 26.16 -1.86
C THR A 15 -6.32 24.94 -1.21
N ASP A 16 -6.96 23.77 -1.25
CA ASP A 16 -6.44 22.55 -0.61
C ASP A 16 -5.54 21.73 -1.55
N ALA A 17 -5.70 21.85 -2.88
CA ALA A 17 -4.90 21.09 -3.83
C ALA A 17 -3.38 21.40 -3.74
N PRO A 18 -2.90 22.65 -3.74
CA PRO A 18 -1.47 22.93 -3.73
C PRO A 18 -0.72 22.37 -2.52
N PRO A 19 -1.21 22.47 -1.25
CA PRO A 19 -0.51 21.82 -0.14
C PRO A 19 -0.52 20.30 -0.21
N MET A 20 -1.53 19.66 -0.82
CA MET A 20 -1.54 18.20 -1.05
C MET A 20 -0.51 17.80 -2.11
N GLU A 21 -0.40 18.55 -3.18
CA GLU A 21 0.63 18.38 -4.22
C GLU A 21 2.05 18.55 -3.64
N ALA A 22 2.28 19.61 -2.88
CA ALA A 22 3.57 19.86 -2.24
C ALA A 22 3.96 18.73 -1.26
N TYR A 23 3.00 18.17 -0.50
CA TYR A 23 3.23 17.05 0.38
C TYR A 23 3.68 15.80 -0.39
N MET A 24 3.15 15.59 -1.59
CA MET A 24 3.57 14.51 -2.50
C MET A 24 4.77 14.90 -3.38
N LYS A 25 5.52 15.94 -3.02
CA LYS A 25 6.70 16.42 -3.77
C LYS A 25 6.37 16.80 -5.21
N ASN A 26 5.15 17.28 -5.44
CA ASN A 26 4.61 17.67 -6.76
C ASN A 26 4.69 16.55 -7.82
N GLN A 27 4.57 15.28 -7.35
CA GLN A 27 4.56 14.13 -8.26
C GLN A 27 3.19 13.94 -8.94
N PHE A 28 2.12 14.47 -8.34
CA PHE A 28 0.74 14.26 -8.79
C PHE A 28 -0.08 15.53 -8.66
N THR A 29 -1.07 15.69 -9.53
CA THR A 29 -2.11 16.70 -9.39
C THR A 29 -3.19 16.24 -8.43
N PHE A 30 -3.83 17.18 -7.76
CA PHE A 30 -4.90 16.93 -6.81
C PHE A 30 -6.13 17.80 -7.12
N LEU A 31 -7.30 17.27 -6.81
CA LEU A 31 -8.53 18.06 -6.74
C LEU A 31 -8.60 18.89 -5.46
N GLY A 32 -7.86 18.53 -4.43
CA GLY A 32 -7.91 19.17 -3.12
C GLY A 32 -8.98 18.59 -2.20
N ILE A 33 -9.45 17.36 -2.46
CA ILE A 33 -10.49 16.69 -1.68
C ILE A 33 -9.84 15.86 -0.58
N ARG A 34 -10.00 16.30 0.67
CA ARG A 34 -9.44 15.62 1.82
C ARG A 34 -10.12 14.27 2.10
N ALA A 35 -9.44 13.38 2.81
CA ALA A 35 -9.89 12.00 3.05
C ALA A 35 -11.33 11.88 3.61
N GLY A 36 -11.73 12.78 4.51
CA GLY A 36 -13.08 12.78 5.09
C GLY A 36 -14.15 13.09 4.04
N GLU A 37 -13.93 14.10 3.22
CA GLU A 37 -14.84 14.50 2.13
C GLU A 37 -14.84 13.44 1.03
N ARG A 38 -13.68 12.94 0.60
CA ARG A 38 -13.57 11.84 -0.37
C ARG A 38 -14.45 10.65 0.02
N LYS A 39 -14.41 10.23 1.29
CA LYS A 39 -15.25 9.12 1.78
C LYS A 39 -16.75 9.43 1.71
N LYS A 40 -17.16 10.67 1.97
CA LYS A 40 -18.56 11.10 1.84
C LYS A 40 -19.01 11.04 0.37
N LEU A 41 -18.22 11.58 -0.54
CA LEU A 41 -18.52 11.56 -1.97
C LEU A 41 -18.58 10.13 -2.54
N VAL A 42 -17.68 9.24 -2.12
CA VAL A 42 -17.76 7.83 -2.48
C VAL A 42 -19.03 7.17 -1.95
N ALA A 43 -19.42 7.48 -0.71
CA ALA A 43 -20.67 6.94 -0.13
C ALA A 43 -21.91 7.45 -0.85
N GLU A 44 -21.95 8.72 -1.24
CA GLU A 44 -23.01 9.33 -2.04
C GLU A 44 -23.09 8.65 -3.41
N TYR A 45 -21.98 8.56 -4.13
CA TYR A 45 -21.91 7.87 -5.41
C TYR A 45 -22.45 6.43 -5.32
N LEU A 46 -22.01 5.67 -4.32
CA LEU A 46 -22.43 4.27 -4.13
C LEU A 46 -23.90 4.13 -3.74
N LYS A 47 -24.48 5.12 -3.06
CA LYS A 47 -25.92 5.16 -2.71
C LYS A 47 -26.78 5.30 -3.96
N GLU A 48 -26.33 6.10 -4.93
CA GLU A 48 -27.05 6.37 -6.17
C GLU A 48 -26.84 5.32 -7.26
N ASN A 49 -25.62 4.82 -7.37
CA ASN A 49 -25.20 3.98 -8.50
C ASN A 49 -24.98 2.50 -8.12
N GLY A 50 -24.90 2.19 -6.82
CA GLY A 50 -24.50 0.87 -6.35
C GLY A 50 -22.97 0.62 -6.44
N ALA A 51 -22.57 -0.60 -6.12
CA ALA A 51 -21.20 -1.02 -6.33
C ALA A 51 -20.90 -1.20 -7.83
N PRO A 52 -19.68 -0.89 -8.30
CA PRO A 52 -19.29 -1.16 -9.69
C PRO A 52 -19.51 -2.63 -10.06
N GLN A 53 -20.09 -2.89 -11.24
CA GLN A 53 -20.34 -4.26 -11.72
C GLN A 53 -19.01 -4.99 -11.98
N ASP A 54 -18.10 -4.35 -12.69
CA ASP A 54 -16.71 -4.79 -12.83
C ASP A 54 -15.81 -3.88 -11.98
N LEU A 55 -15.51 -4.35 -10.76
CA LEU A 55 -14.69 -3.59 -9.83
C LEU A 55 -13.25 -3.43 -10.33
N LEU A 56 -12.68 -4.46 -10.96
CA LEU A 56 -11.29 -4.43 -11.40
C LEU A 56 -11.11 -3.46 -12.56
N GLU A 57 -11.95 -3.54 -13.58
CA GLU A 57 -11.94 -2.60 -14.71
C GLU A 57 -12.17 -1.16 -14.22
N PHE A 58 -13.14 -0.96 -13.33
CA PHE A 58 -13.44 0.36 -12.76
C PHE A 58 -12.23 0.95 -12.02
N THR A 59 -11.49 0.13 -11.24
CA THR A 59 -10.32 0.62 -10.52
C THR A 59 -9.13 0.88 -11.43
N ILE A 60 -8.95 0.13 -12.52
CA ILE A 60 -7.96 0.44 -13.57
C ILE A 60 -8.28 1.80 -14.21
N ALA A 61 -9.55 2.05 -14.56
CA ALA A 61 -9.97 3.33 -15.12
C ALA A 61 -9.71 4.50 -14.15
N LEU A 62 -9.96 4.32 -12.85
CA LEU A 62 -9.65 5.34 -11.84
C LEU A 62 -8.14 5.60 -11.69
N PHE A 63 -7.29 4.58 -11.84
CA PHE A 63 -5.83 4.77 -11.83
C PHE A 63 -5.31 5.43 -13.12
N ALA A 64 -6.06 5.40 -14.21
CA ALA A 64 -5.72 6.12 -15.42
C ALA A 64 -5.91 7.65 -15.30
N GLU A 65 -6.79 8.10 -14.39
CA GLU A 65 -7.05 9.53 -14.13
C GLU A 65 -5.78 10.26 -13.65
N GLU A 66 -5.72 11.57 -13.88
CA GLU A 66 -4.56 12.38 -13.48
C GLU A 66 -4.58 12.72 -11.99
N GLU A 67 -5.78 13.02 -11.46
CA GLU A 67 -5.92 13.48 -10.09
C GLU A 67 -5.81 12.33 -9.09
N ARG A 68 -4.96 12.52 -8.09
CA ARG A 68 -4.56 11.48 -7.12
C ARG A 68 -5.71 10.94 -6.29
N GLU A 69 -6.74 11.72 -6.05
CA GLU A 69 -7.93 11.29 -5.31
C GLU A 69 -8.61 10.09 -5.97
N PHE A 70 -8.60 9.96 -7.29
CA PHE A 70 -9.18 8.80 -7.97
C PHE A 70 -8.44 7.50 -7.66
N HIS A 71 -7.11 7.56 -7.52
CA HIS A 71 -6.33 6.39 -7.08
C HIS A 71 -6.70 5.98 -5.65
N TYR A 72 -6.93 6.93 -4.76
CA TYR A 72 -7.40 6.63 -3.41
C TYR A 72 -8.81 6.06 -3.39
N VAL A 73 -9.70 6.55 -4.27
CA VAL A 73 -11.05 5.98 -4.44
C VAL A 73 -10.97 4.52 -4.88
N ALA A 74 -10.12 4.20 -5.84
CA ALA A 74 -9.90 2.83 -6.28
C ALA A 74 -9.46 1.92 -5.12
N ILE A 75 -8.50 2.36 -4.30
CA ILE A 75 -8.03 1.62 -3.13
C ILE A 75 -9.15 1.47 -2.08
N ASP A 76 -9.94 2.50 -1.82
CA ASP A 76 -11.07 2.45 -0.90
C ASP A 76 -12.12 1.42 -1.36
N LEU A 77 -12.42 1.37 -2.67
CA LEU A 77 -13.36 0.40 -3.27
C LEU A 77 -12.81 -1.03 -3.23
N LEU A 78 -11.54 -1.24 -3.59
CA LEU A 78 -10.87 -2.53 -3.49
C LEU A 78 -10.81 -3.02 -2.03
N SER A 79 -10.57 -2.13 -1.08
CA SER A 79 -10.57 -2.46 0.34
C SER A 79 -11.95 -2.93 0.83
N ARG A 80 -13.03 -2.35 0.28
CA ARG A 80 -14.40 -2.65 0.66
C ARG A 80 -14.95 -3.90 -0.03
N TYR A 81 -14.68 -4.07 -1.32
CA TYR A 81 -15.31 -5.08 -2.16
C TYR A 81 -14.34 -6.15 -2.67
N GLY A 82 -13.03 -5.97 -2.52
CA GLY A 82 -11.98 -6.83 -3.06
C GLY A 82 -12.03 -8.28 -2.57
N LYS A 83 -12.64 -8.54 -1.39
CA LYS A 83 -12.81 -9.89 -0.85
C LYS A 83 -13.68 -10.82 -1.71
N LYS A 84 -14.41 -10.28 -2.68
CA LYS A 84 -15.24 -11.05 -3.62
C LYS A 84 -14.55 -11.31 -4.95
N GLN A 85 -13.32 -10.81 -5.13
CA GLN A 85 -12.58 -10.97 -6.37
C GLN A 85 -11.88 -12.33 -6.42
N PRO A 86 -11.79 -12.94 -7.63
CA PRO A 86 -11.11 -14.22 -7.83
C PRO A 86 -9.59 -14.09 -7.62
N SER A 87 -8.89 -15.21 -7.53
CA SER A 87 -7.43 -15.27 -7.31
C SER A 87 -6.63 -14.49 -8.35
N GLU A 88 -7.11 -14.46 -9.61
CA GLU A 88 -6.49 -13.75 -10.73
C GLU A 88 -6.45 -12.22 -10.57
N ALA A 89 -7.27 -11.67 -9.66
CA ALA A 89 -7.28 -10.23 -9.35
C ALA A 89 -5.90 -9.72 -8.89
N ILE A 90 -5.03 -10.60 -8.40
CA ILE A 90 -3.66 -10.25 -8.04
C ILE A 90 -2.88 -9.61 -9.19
N LYS A 91 -3.16 -9.99 -10.44
CA LYS A 91 -2.53 -9.40 -11.64
C LYS A 91 -2.92 -7.92 -11.80
N VAL A 92 -4.18 -7.60 -11.51
CA VAL A 92 -4.65 -6.21 -11.50
C VAL A 92 -4.00 -5.44 -10.36
N TYR A 93 -3.92 -6.01 -9.17
CA TYR A 93 -3.28 -5.33 -8.02
C TYR A 93 -1.80 -5.06 -8.30
N GLU A 94 -1.08 -6.00 -8.92
CA GLU A 94 0.30 -5.81 -9.39
C GLU A 94 0.38 -4.64 -10.39
N GLN A 95 -0.50 -4.60 -11.38
CA GLN A 95 -0.58 -3.50 -12.35
C GLN A 95 -0.81 -2.15 -11.63
N LEU A 96 -1.71 -2.08 -10.66
CA LEU A 96 -1.97 -0.84 -9.91
C LEU A 96 -0.77 -0.41 -9.06
N ILE A 97 -0.03 -1.37 -8.48
CA ILE A 97 1.20 -1.08 -7.70
C ILE A 97 2.26 -0.40 -8.57
N VAL A 98 2.41 -0.82 -9.84
CA VAL A 98 3.42 -0.27 -10.75
C VAL A 98 2.91 0.91 -11.58
N THR A 99 1.64 1.30 -11.44
CA THR A 99 1.05 2.43 -12.15
C THR A 99 1.05 3.67 -11.28
N LYS A 100 1.66 4.77 -11.76
CA LYS A 100 1.77 6.06 -11.04
C LYS A 100 2.17 5.87 -9.57
N SER A 101 3.17 5.01 -9.36
CA SER A 101 3.58 4.50 -8.06
C SER A 101 4.14 5.60 -7.16
N TRP A 102 3.69 5.63 -5.91
CA TRP A 102 4.26 6.40 -4.82
C TRP A 102 3.84 5.77 -3.50
N TRP A 103 4.53 6.10 -2.41
CA TRP A 103 4.32 5.46 -1.11
C TRP A 103 2.86 5.46 -0.62
N ASP A 104 2.11 6.50 -0.90
CA ASP A 104 0.73 6.71 -0.45
C ASP A 104 -0.27 5.69 -1.02
N THR A 105 -0.16 5.37 -2.32
CA THR A 105 -1.00 4.35 -2.96
C THR A 105 -0.45 2.95 -2.72
N VAL A 106 0.87 2.77 -2.84
CA VAL A 106 1.51 1.46 -2.65
C VAL A 106 1.27 0.92 -1.24
N ASP A 107 1.35 1.76 -0.20
CA ASP A 107 1.09 1.34 1.18
C ASP A 107 -0.37 0.93 1.41
N GLY A 108 -1.30 1.62 0.76
CA GLY A 108 -2.71 1.27 0.78
C GLY A 108 -2.98 -0.07 0.08
N LEU A 109 -2.41 -0.26 -1.11
CA LEU A 109 -2.49 -1.51 -1.86
C LEU A 109 -1.84 -2.67 -1.09
N ALA A 110 -0.60 -2.52 -0.64
CA ALA A 110 0.13 -3.54 0.10
C ALA A 110 -0.57 -3.94 1.40
N GLY A 111 -0.77 -2.96 2.30
CA GLY A 111 -1.23 -3.21 3.68
C GLY A 111 -2.73 -3.49 3.80
N THR A 112 -3.51 -3.40 2.72
CA THR A 112 -4.95 -3.65 2.75
C THR A 112 -5.42 -4.54 1.61
N VAL A 113 -5.20 -4.17 0.35
CA VAL A 113 -5.74 -4.90 -0.81
C VAL A 113 -5.02 -6.23 -0.98
N VAL A 114 -3.70 -6.21 -1.21
CA VAL A 114 -2.86 -7.41 -1.35
C VAL A 114 -2.87 -8.23 -0.07
N SER A 115 -2.73 -7.58 1.08
CA SER A 115 -2.81 -8.20 2.40
C SER A 115 -4.08 -9.05 2.59
N ASN A 116 -5.24 -8.51 2.23
CA ASN A 116 -6.50 -9.25 2.34
C ASN A 116 -6.63 -10.33 1.26
N HIS A 117 -6.13 -10.08 0.07
CA HIS A 117 -6.16 -11.05 -1.02
C HIS A 117 -5.30 -12.29 -0.72
N PHE A 118 -4.09 -12.10 -0.21
CA PHE A 118 -3.22 -13.20 0.22
C PHE A 118 -3.75 -13.98 1.42
N LYS A 119 -4.61 -13.38 2.25
CA LYS A 119 -5.34 -14.14 3.30
C LYS A 119 -6.41 -15.07 2.72
N LEU A 120 -7.01 -14.71 1.58
CA LEU A 120 -8.01 -15.51 0.89
C LEU A 120 -7.36 -16.58 0.00
N TYR A 121 -6.22 -16.26 -0.60
CA TYR A 121 -5.50 -17.07 -1.57
C TYR A 121 -4.02 -17.20 -1.16
N PRO A 122 -3.74 -17.87 -0.02
CA PRO A 122 -2.37 -17.97 0.50
C PRO A 122 -1.41 -18.73 -0.44
N GLU A 123 -1.95 -19.57 -1.31
CA GLU A 123 -1.21 -20.30 -2.34
C GLU A 123 -0.52 -19.38 -3.38
N LEU A 124 -0.97 -18.14 -3.50
CA LEU A 124 -0.34 -17.14 -4.40
C LEU A 124 0.94 -16.53 -3.81
N ILE A 125 1.08 -16.55 -2.47
CA ILE A 125 2.19 -15.86 -1.79
C ILE A 125 3.56 -16.33 -2.32
N PRO A 126 3.89 -17.63 -2.41
CA PRO A 126 5.22 -18.03 -2.84
C PRO A 126 5.59 -17.45 -4.20
N THR A 127 4.70 -17.56 -5.19
CA THR A 127 4.96 -17.12 -6.57
C THR A 127 5.11 -15.59 -6.66
N TYR A 128 4.15 -14.84 -6.11
CA TYR A 128 4.17 -13.39 -6.24
C TYR A 128 5.21 -12.73 -5.32
N ASN A 129 5.38 -13.23 -4.11
CA ASN A 129 6.39 -12.71 -3.20
C ASN A 129 7.80 -12.92 -3.78
N GLU A 130 8.10 -14.11 -4.32
CA GLU A 130 9.39 -14.38 -4.94
C GLU A 130 9.66 -13.46 -6.14
N ALA A 131 8.67 -13.31 -7.03
CA ALA A 131 8.80 -12.42 -8.19
C ALA A 131 9.00 -10.96 -7.77
N TRP A 132 8.24 -10.48 -6.78
CA TRP A 132 8.30 -9.08 -6.35
C TRP A 132 9.55 -8.74 -5.56
N ILE A 133 10.01 -9.65 -4.69
CA ILE A 133 11.16 -9.37 -3.83
C ILE A 133 12.51 -9.53 -4.58
N ASN A 134 12.56 -10.33 -5.63
CA ASN A 134 13.75 -10.53 -6.43
C ASN A 134 13.77 -9.67 -7.72
N GLY A 135 12.68 -8.96 -8.02
CA GLY A 135 12.60 -8.07 -9.18
C GLY A 135 13.23 -6.70 -8.92
N ASP A 136 13.38 -5.91 -9.98
CA ASP A 136 14.03 -4.58 -9.92
C ASP A 136 13.06 -3.45 -9.52
N ASN A 137 11.77 -3.71 -9.43
CA ASN A 137 10.78 -2.69 -9.11
C ASN A 137 10.66 -2.49 -7.60
N ILE A 138 11.12 -1.35 -7.11
CA ILE A 138 11.13 -1.02 -5.67
C ILE A 138 9.73 -0.99 -5.03
N TRP A 139 8.67 -0.74 -5.81
CA TRP A 139 7.30 -0.67 -5.29
C TRP A 139 6.70 -2.06 -5.11
N LEU A 140 7.05 -3.02 -5.98
CA LEU A 140 6.73 -4.43 -5.79
C LEU A 140 7.50 -5.01 -4.60
N ALA A 141 8.81 -4.73 -4.52
CA ALA A 141 9.63 -5.14 -3.37
C ALA A 141 9.09 -4.53 -2.05
N ARG A 142 8.72 -3.23 -2.06
CA ARG A 142 8.07 -2.58 -0.92
C ARG A 142 6.78 -3.29 -0.54
N THR A 143 5.96 -3.70 -1.52
CA THR A 143 4.71 -4.44 -1.28
C THR A 143 4.99 -5.80 -0.64
N ALA A 144 5.99 -6.54 -1.12
CA ALA A 144 6.41 -7.83 -0.53
C ALA A 144 6.88 -7.67 0.93
N ILE A 145 7.55 -6.58 1.28
CA ILE A 145 7.95 -6.29 2.67
C ILE A 145 6.75 -5.91 3.54
N LEU A 146 5.74 -5.22 2.99
CA LEU A 146 4.68 -4.57 3.77
C LEU A 146 3.35 -5.33 3.83
N PHE A 147 3.09 -6.33 2.98
CA PHE A 147 1.74 -6.93 2.93
C PHE A 147 1.31 -7.57 4.25
N GLN A 148 2.25 -8.02 5.10
CA GLN A 148 1.96 -8.62 6.40
C GLN A 148 1.78 -7.62 7.56
N LEU A 149 1.84 -6.30 7.33
CA LEU A 149 1.81 -5.28 8.39
C LEU A 149 0.68 -5.44 9.42
N LYS A 150 -0.45 -6.02 9.01
CA LYS A 150 -1.64 -6.19 9.85
C LYS A 150 -1.89 -7.64 10.25
N TYR A 151 -0.95 -8.56 10.04
CA TYR A 151 -1.11 -9.98 10.35
C TYR A 151 -0.94 -10.29 11.84
N LYS A 152 -0.24 -9.43 12.57
CA LYS A 152 0.03 -9.59 14.01
C LYS A 152 0.66 -10.96 14.30
N GLU A 153 0.02 -11.76 15.18
CA GLU A 153 0.46 -13.10 15.57
C GLU A 153 0.41 -14.13 14.41
N LYS A 154 -0.24 -13.78 13.31
CA LYS A 154 -0.30 -14.60 12.08
C LYS A 154 0.78 -14.23 11.07
N THR A 155 1.69 -13.33 11.42
CA THR A 155 2.81 -12.98 10.54
C THR A 155 3.70 -14.20 10.35
N ASP A 156 3.95 -14.57 9.09
CA ASP A 156 5.04 -15.46 8.73
C ASP A 156 6.34 -14.67 8.92
N VAL A 157 7.00 -14.93 10.04
CA VAL A 157 8.19 -14.17 10.46
C VAL A 157 9.40 -14.51 9.60
N ASP A 158 9.53 -15.77 9.17
CA ASP A 158 10.64 -16.21 8.33
C ASP A 158 10.56 -15.53 6.97
N LEU A 159 9.36 -15.46 6.38
CA LEU A 159 9.12 -14.75 5.14
C LEU A 159 9.36 -13.23 5.29
N LEU A 160 8.91 -12.63 6.39
CA LEU A 160 9.15 -11.21 6.66
C LEU A 160 10.64 -10.90 6.76
N PHE A 161 11.40 -11.69 7.51
CA PHE A 161 12.83 -11.48 7.69
C PHE A 161 13.59 -11.72 6.39
N SER A 162 13.28 -12.80 5.67
CA SER A 162 13.88 -13.08 4.36
C SER A 162 13.63 -11.95 3.35
N ASN A 163 12.42 -11.39 3.29
CA ASN A 163 12.12 -10.23 2.45
C ASN A 163 12.93 -9.00 2.84
N CYS A 164 13.11 -8.76 4.15
CA CYS A 164 13.95 -7.66 4.62
C CYS A 164 15.42 -7.87 4.24
N GLU A 165 15.96 -9.09 4.42
CA GLU A 165 17.34 -9.45 4.13
C GLU A 165 17.73 -9.19 2.68
N LYS A 166 16.84 -9.49 1.74
CA LYS A 166 17.05 -9.26 0.30
C LYS A 166 17.39 -7.81 -0.05
N TRP A 167 16.94 -6.86 0.77
CA TRP A 167 17.05 -5.43 0.49
C TRP A 167 17.83 -4.63 1.55
N LEU A 168 18.61 -5.29 2.42
CA LEU A 168 19.39 -4.61 3.48
C LEU A 168 20.41 -3.61 2.91
N ASP A 169 21.02 -3.93 1.76
CA ASP A 169 22.01 -3.09 1.11
C ASP A 169 21.41 -1.97 0.25
N SER A 170 20.07 -1.91 0.15
CA SER A 170 19.38 -0.92 -0.66
C SER A 170 19.64 0.50 -0.17
N LYS A 171 19.97 1.40 -1.11
CA LYS A 171 20.08 2.85 -0.86
C LYS A 171 18.75 3.57 -1.02
N GLU A 172 17.72 2.89 -1.50
CA GLU A 172 16.39 3.45 -1.74
C GLU A 172 15.71 3.81 -0.43
N PHE A 173 15.40 5.10 -0.27
CA PHE A 173 14.75 5.64 0.94
C PHE A 173 13.46 4.90 1.28
N PHE A 174 12.63 4.62 0.28
CA PHE A 174 11.33 3.98 0.49
C PHE A 174 11.45 2.51 0.88
N ILE A 175 12.50 1.82 0.46
CA ILE A 175 12.81 0.44 0.89
C ILE A 175 13.33 0.44 2.33
N GLN A 176 14.29 1.31 2.66
CA GLN A 176 14.78 1.44 4.04
C GLN A 176 13.66 1.74 5.02
N LYS A 177 12.72 2.63 4.64
CA LYS A 177 11.52 2.94 5.45
C LYS A 177 10.59 1.73 5.57
N ALA A 178 10.39 0.94 4.50
CA ALA A 178 9.55 -0.24 4.53
C ALA A 178 10.10 -1.29 5.50
N ILE A 179 11.40 -1.61 5.41
CA ILE A 179 12.08 -2.55 6.32
C ILE A 179 11.88 -2.11 7.78
N GLY A 180 12.24 -0.86 8.08
CA GLY A 180 12.11 -0.36 9.46
C GLY A 180 10.66 -0.37 9.96
N TRP A 181 9.69 -0.04 9.11
CA TRP A 181 8.28 -0.05 9.49
C TRP A 181 7.74 -1.46 9.69
N ALA A 182 8.06 -2.41 8.80
CA ALA A 182 7.63 -3.79 8.92
C ALA A 182 8.17 -4.45 10.21
N LEU A 183 9.47 -4.29 10.48
CA LEU A 183 10.09 -4.76 11.71
C LEU A 183 9.48 -4.10 12.96
N ARG A 184 9.30 -2.78 12.97
CA ARG A 184 8.65 -2.07 14.09
C ARG A 184 7.22 -2.57 14.32
N GLN A 185 6.49 -2.89 13.27
CA GLN A 185 5.13 -3.39 13.42
C GLN A 185 5.11 -4.79 14.02
N TYR A 186 6.03 -5.66 13.58
CA TYR A 186 6.18 -7.01 14.15
C TYR A 186 6.75 -7.00 15.57
N ALA A 187 7.59 -6.03 15.93
CA ALA A 187 8.09 -5.87 17.30
C ALA A 187 7.00 -5.69 18.36
N LYS A 188 5.77 -5.35 17.99
CA LYS A 188 4.60 -5.33 18.88
C LYS A 188 4.12 -6.72 19.25
N VAL A 189 4.50 -7.75 18.48
CA VAL A 189 4.19 -9.15 18.70
C VAL A 189 5.39 -9.83 19.37
N ASP A 190 6.58 -9.68 18.76
CA ASP A 190 7.83 -10.24 19.28
C ASP A 190 8.99 -9.24 19.14
N SER A 191 9.22 -8.51 20.22
CA SER A 191 10.33 -7.54 20.27
C SER A 191 11.69 -8.21 20.36
N GLY A 192 11.75 -9.43 20.92
CA GLY A 192 12.99 -10.21 21.06
C GLY A 192 13.50 -10.66 19.68
N ALA A 193 12.62 -11.24 18.85
CA ALA A 193 12.95 -11.66 17.52
C ALA A 193 13.43 -10.47 16.64
N VAL A 194 12.77 -9.31 16.75
CA VAL A 194 13.19 -8.11 16.01
C VAL A 194 14.55 -7.59 16.49
N ARG A 195 14.83 -7.57 17.79
CA ARG A 195 16.15 -7.19 18.30
C ARG A 195 17.24 -8.14 17.80
N GLN A 196 16.98 -9.44 17.85
CA GLN A 196 17.92 -10.44 17.34
C GLN A 196 18.21 -10.20 15.86
N PHE A 197 17.17 -10.00 15.05
CA PHE A 197 17.33 -9.70 13.62
C PHE A 197 18.18 -8.43 13.40
N VAL A 198 17.83 -7.33 14.08
CA VAL A 198 18.55 -6.05 13.94
C VAL A 198 20.00 -6.13 14.40
N ASN A 199 20.32 -6.97 15.40
CA ASN A 199 21.68 -7.12 15.91
C ASN A 199 22.53 -8.11 15.09
N SER A 200 21.89 -9.05 14.39
CA SER A 200 22.59 -10.03 13.53
C SER A 200 22.81 -9.54 12.09
N HIS A 201 22.21 -8.41 11.70
CA HIS A 201 22.31 -7.90 10.33
C HIS A 201 22.78 -6.44 10.29
N SER A 202 23.45 -6.08 9.19
CA SER A 202 23.87 -4.69 8.93
C SER A 202 22.72 -3.90 8.26
N LEU A 203 21.82 -3.33 9.06
CA LEU A 203 20.74 -2.49 8.56
C LEU A 203 21.23 -1.07 8.25
N ALA A 204 20.65 -0.46 7.23
CA ALA A 204 20.80 0.98 7.03
C ALA A 204 20.38 1.74 8.29
N PRO A 205 21.03 2.87 8.65
CA PRO A 205 20.74 3.62 9.86
C PRO A 205 19.26 4.02 9.99
N LEU A 206 18.62 4.33 8.87
CA LEU A 206 17.19 4.65 8.84
C LEU A 206 16.33 3.44 9.21
N SER A 207 16.61 2.26 8.63
CA SER A 207 15.87 1.03 8.91
C SER A 207 16.03 0.62 10.37
N ARG A 208 17.25 0.64 10.90
CA ARG A 208 17.55 0.32 12.30
C ARG A 208 16.78 1.24 13.26
N ARG A 209 16.89 2.55 13.06
CA ARG A 209 16.19 3.54 13.91
C ARG A 209 14.67 3.34 13.90
N GLU A 210 14.08 3.09 12.73
CA GLU A 210 12.64 2.87 12.60
C GLU A 210 12.21 1.54 13.24
N ALA A 211 12.98 0.47 13.09
CA ALA A 211 12.68 -0.84 13.67
C ALA A 211 12.66 -0.78 15.20
N LEU A 212 13.64 -0.11 15.82
CA LEU A 212 13.84 -0.05 17.28
C LEU A 212 13.07 1.08 17.98
N LYS A 213 12.35 1.92 17.24
CA LYS A 213 11.73 3.17 17.75
C LYS A 213 10.91 3.02 19.04
N HIS A 214 10.30 1.87 19.28
CA HIS A 214 9.43 1.65 20.46
C HIS A 214 9.91 0.53 21.39
N ILE A 215 11.00 -0.15 21.05
CA ILE A 215 11.54 -1.25 21.85
C ILE A 215 12.93 -0.95 22.43
N GLY A 216 13.56 0.15 22.00
CA GLY A 216 14.90 0.54 22.43
C GLY A 216 16.01 -0.35 21.87
N GLU A 217 17.24 0.12 21.99
CA GLU A 217 18.43 -0.71 21.85
C GLU A 217 18.64 -1.40 23.22
N ALA A 218 18.75 -2.73 23.20
CA ALA A 218 19.10 -3.48 24.41
C ALA A 218 20.58 -3.38 24.68
#